data_6cea5659825beb7150eaeed5652dc5fc
#
_entry.id   6cea5659825beb7150eaeed5652dc5fc
#
_cell.length_a   1.000
_cell.length_b   1.000
_cell.length_c   1.000
_cell.angle_alpha   90.00
_cell.angle_beta   90.00
_cell.angle_gamma   90.00
#
_symmetry.space_group_name_H-M   'P 1'
#
loop_
_entity.id
_entity.type
_entity.pdbx_description
1 polymer ?
#
loop_
_entity_poly.entity_id
_entity_poly.type
_entity_poly.pdbx_seq_one_letter_code
_entity_poly.pdbx_strand_id
1 'polypeptide(L)'
;MQKKLIALAVAGLASTAAFAQTNVTIYGLVDYGYSYRWDGQNAGIGRNTATPNSSSQLNGGQQSGNRLGFKGTEDLGNGLKAIFLLEQGFMLDTGTQQTADSQFTR
;
A
#
# COMPACT_ATOMS: atom_id res chain seq x y z
N MET A 1 -56.55 9.01 -10.62
CA MET A 1 -55.44 8.55 -11.50
C MET A 1 -54.09 9.06 -11.05
N GLN A 2 -53.97 10.26 -10.58
CA GLN A 2 -52.65 10.86 -10.14
C GLN A 2 -51.95 10.08 -9.02
N LYS A 3 -52.67 9.54 -8.05
CA LYS A 3 -52.07 8.77 -6.93
C LYS A 3 -51.39 7.47 -7.40
N LYS A 4 -51.88 6.84 -8.46
CA LYS A 4 -51.26 5.64 -9.04
C LYS A 4 -50.02 5.95 -9.85
N LEU A 5 -49.96 7.11 -10.50
CA LEU A 5 -48.80 7.59 -11.22
C LEU A 5 -47.66 7.97 -10.29
N ILE A 6 -48.01 8.60 -9.17
CA ILE A 6 -47.01 8.97 -8.11
C ILE A 6 -46.40 7.70 -7.49
N ALA A 7 -47.25 6.70 -7.20
CA ALA A 7 -46.76 5.42 -6.63
C ALA A 7 -45.82 4.70 -7.59
N LEU A 8 -46.12 4.73 -8.91
CA LEU A 8 -45.27 4.13 -9.92
C LEU A 8 -43.94 4.86 -10.10
N ALA A 9 -43.93 6.20 -10.01
CA ALA A 9 -42.73 7.01 -10.06
C ALA A 9 -41.84 6.76 -8.86
N VAL A 10 -42.40 6.66 -7.65
CA VAL A 10 -41.65 6.37 -6.42
C VAL A 10 -41.08 4.95 -6.45
N ALA A 11 -41.84 3.97 -6.95
CA ALA A 11 -41.33 2.61 -7.09
C ALA A 11 -40.20 2.49 -8.14
N GLY A 12 -40.28 3.29 -9.22
CA GLY A 12 -39.21 3.38 -10.22
C GLY A 12 -37.92 4.01 -9.69
N LEU A 13 -38.02 5.00 -8.80
CA LEU A 13 -36.86 5.62 -8.14
C LEU A 13 -36.23 4.73 -7.06
N ALA A 14 -37.02 3.88 -6.41
CA ALA A 14 -36.52 2.95 -5.40
C ALA A 14 -35.76 1.77 -5.99
N SER A 15 -35.98 1.44 -7.28
CA SER A 15 -35.31 0.32 -7.95
C SER A 15 -33.92 0.65 -8.47
N THR A 16 -33.49 1.91 -8.42
CA THR A 16 -32.16 2.35 -8.87
C THR A 16 -31.12 2.46 -7.74
N ALA A 17 -31.45 2.01 -6.53
CA ALA A 17 -30.42 1.75 -5.53
C ALA A 17 -29.68 0.46 -5.93
N ALA A 18 -28.92 0.52 -7.02
CA ALA A 18 -27.84 -0.42 -7.25
C ALA A 18 -26.87 -0.20 -6.08
N PHE A 19 -26.92 -1.08 -5.11
CA PHE A 19 -25.86 -1.17 -4.10
C PHE A 19 -24.62 -1.62 -4.86
N ALA A 20 -23.88 -0.65 -5.37
CA ALA A 20 -22.51 -0.87 -5.77
C ALA A 20 -21.80 -1.33 -4.47
N GLN A 21 -21.66 -2.62 -4.26
CA GLN A 21 -20.84 -3.17 -3.20
C GLN A 21 -19.38 -2.94 -3.59
N THR A 22 -18.93 -1.71 -3.41
CA THR A 22 -17.53 -1.38 -3.55
C THR A 22 -16.77 -2.10 -2.45
N ASN A 23 -16.09 -3.16 -2.81
CA ASN A 23 -15.29 -3.95 -1.89
C ASN A 23 -13.88 -3.39 -1.87
N VAL A 24 -13.62 -2.48 -0.93
CA VAL A 24 -12.28 -1.89 -0.73
C VAL A 24 -11.59 -2.61 0.41
N THR A 25 -10.44 -3.18 0.13
CA THR A 25 -9.54 -3.79 1.11
C THR A 25 -8.34 -2.88 1.33
N ILE A 26 -8.10 -2.53 2.59
CA ILE A 26 -6.86 -1.87 3.03
C ILE A 26 -5.93 -2.96 3.53
N TYR A 27 -4.70 -2.98 3.05
CA TYR A 27 -3.69 -3.94 3.48
C TYR A 27 -2.34 -3.24 3.61
N GLY A 28 -1.42 -3.89 4.27
CA GLY A 28 -0.07 -3.37 4.41
C GLY A 28 0.91 -4.45 4.83
N LEU A 29 2.17 -4.10 4.71
CA LEU A 29 3.28 -4.91 5.18
C LEU A 29 4.29 -3.98 5.86
N VAL A 30 4.69 -4.39 7.04
CA VAL A 30 5.74 -3.74 7.83
C VAL A 30 6.84 -4.77 8.06
N ASP A 31 8.02 -4.47 7.56
CA ASP A 31 9.23 -5.25 7.76
C ASP A 31 10.27 -4.35 8.43
N TYR A 32 10.58 -4.68 9.67
CA TYR A 32 11.53 -3.90 10.46
C TYR A 32 12.38 -4.83 11.32
N GLY A 33 13.67 -4.67 11.23
CA GLY A 33 14.59 -5.56 11.91
C GLY A 33 15.84 -4.86 12.40
N TYR A 34 16.50 -5.53 13.34
CA TYR A 34 17.80 -5.12 13.86
C TYR A 34 18.90 -5.80 13.03
N SER A 35 19.81 -5.00 12.51
CA SER A 35 21.01 -5.48 11.83
C SER A 35 22.25 -5.10 12.61
N TYR A 36 23.06 -6.09 12.90
CA TYR A 36 24.39 -5.91 13.42
C TYR A 36 25.39 -6.39 12.38
N ARG A 37 26.24 -5.48 11.94
CA ARG A 37 27.32 -5.81 11.03
C ARG A 37 28.64 -5.69 11.79
N TRP A 38 29.38 -6.77 11.82
CA TRP A 38 30.74 -6.76 12.29
C TRP A 38 31.66 -6.85 11.07
N ASP A 39 32.25 -5.72 10.70
CA ASP A 39 33.33 -5.69 9.72
C ASP A 39 34.62 -6.10 10.42
N GLY A 40 34.78 -7.38 10.64
CA GLY A 40 36.06 -7.97 10.94
C GLY A 40 36.93 -7.84 9.69
N GLN A 41 37.71 -6.77 9.66
CA GLN A 41 38.73 -6.50 8.65
C GLN A 41 38.20 -6.38 7.21
N ASN A 42 37.79 -5.23 6.81
CA ASN A 42 38.01 -4.84 5.43
C ASN A 42 39.51 -4.55 5.25
N ALA A 43 40.27 -5.61 5.07
CA ALA A 43 41.57 -5.55 4.41
C ALA A 43 41.32 -5.27 2.93
N GLY A 44 40.70 -4.14 2.61
CA GLY A 44 40.70 -3.58 1.26
C GLY A 44 42.12 -3.19 0.95
N ILE A 45 42.70 -3.88 0.00
CA ILE A 45 43.98 -3.60 -0.62
C ILE A 45 44.16 -2.10 -0.78
N GLY A 46 44.94 -1.47 0.12
CA GLY A 46 45.36 -0.08 -0.02
C GLY A 46 44.87 0.95 0.99
N ARG A 47 44.16 0.59 2.08
CA ARG A 47 43.85 1.52 3.17
C ARG A 47 44.24 0.96 4.53
N ASN A 48 45.35 1.49 5.04
CA ASN A 48 45.81 1.35 6.43
C ASN A 48 44.90 2.10 7.39
N THR A 49 43.63 1.68 7.54
CA THR A 49 42.80 2.13 8.66
C THR A 49 42.00 0.94 9.13
N ALA A 50 42.63 0.13 9.97
CA ALA A 50 41.95 -0.89 10.74
C ALA A 50 41.20 -0.22 11.91
N THR A 51 40.12 0.46 11.63
CA THR A 51 39.08 0.70 12.62
C THR A 51 38.02 -0.36 12.42
N PRO A 52 37.78 -1.24 13.39
CA PRO A 52 36.66 -2.15 13.32
C PRO A 52 35.38 -1.33 13.33
N ASN A 53 34.78 -1.12 12.16
CA ASN A 53 33.50 -0.48 12.03
C ASN A 53 32.39 -1.54 12.26
N SER A 54 32.06 -1.76 13.50
CA SER A 54 30.81 -2.43 13.81
C SER A 54 29.68 -1.42 13.69
N SER A 55 28.67 -1.74 12.94
CA SER A 55 27.46 -0.95 12.85
C SER A 55 26.26 -1.73 13.39
N SER A 56 25.47 -1.05 14.18
CA SER A 56 24.27 -1.56 14.81
C SER A 56 23.14 -0.64 14.42
N GLN A 57 22.18 -1.17 13.67
CA GLN A 57 21.12 -0.36 13.07
C GLN A 57 19.78 -1.09 13.15
N LEU A 58 18.73 -0.30 13.36
CA LEU A 58 17.37 -0.71 13.13
C LEU A 58 16.98 -0.25 11.73
N ASN A 59 16.67 -1.17 10.85
CA ASN A 59 16.34 -0.88 9.45
C ASN A 59 15.00 -1.48 9.06
N GLY A 60 14.27 -0.74 8.24
CA GLY A 60 13.08 -1.25 7.57
C GLY A 60 13.40 -1.90 6.24
N GLY A 61 12.55 -2.83 5.81
CA GLY A 61 12.64 -3.42 4.48
C GLY A 61 13.80 -4.40 4.28
N GLN A 62 14.16 -5.17 5.30
CA GLN A 62 15.26 -6.13 5.22
C GLN A 62 14.94 -7.31 4.30
N GLN A 63 13.71 -7.78 4.34
CA GLN A 63 13.21 -8.85 3.50
C GLN A 63 12.21 -8.34 2.45
N SER A 64 11.37 -7.39 2.84
CA SER A 64 10.34 -6.83 1.97
C SER A 64 10.12 -5.35 2.29
N GLY A 65 9.98 -4.51 1.28
CA GLY A 65 9.72 -3.08 1.51
C GLY A 65 8.39 -2.83 2.19
N ASN A 66 8.40 -1.90 3.16
CA ASN A 66 7.19 -1.48 3.85
C ASN A 66 6.21 -0.82 2.89
N ARG A 67 4.94 -1.15 3.01
CA ARG A 67 3.90 -0.65 2.11
C ARG A 67 2.54 -0.59 2.78
N LEU A 68 1.76 0.36 2.32
CA LEU A 68 0.33 0.48 2.57
C LEU A 68 -0.37 0.42 1.22
N GLY A 69 -1.40 -0.40 1.12
CA GLY A 69 -2.11 -0.60 -0.12
C GLY A 69 -3.63 -0.53 0.04
N PHE A 70 -4.25 -0.12 -1.04
CA PHE A 70 -5.69 -0.10 -1.23
C PHE A 70 -6.00 -0.89 -2.49
N LYS A 71 -6.85 -1.87 -2.40
CA LYS A 71 -7.35 -2.63 -3.56
C LYS A 71 -8.85 -2.74 -3.50
N GLY A 72 -9.46 -2.70 -4.64
CA GLY A 72 -10.90 -2.85 -4.73
C GLY A 72 -11.34 -3.44 -6.05
N THR A 73 -12.55 -3.96 -6.02
CA THR A 73 -13.23 -4.49 -7.20
C THR A 73 -14.65 -3.97 -7.19
N GLU A 74 -15.06 -3.39 -8.30
CA GLU A 74 -16.42 -2.93 -8.57
C GLU A 74 -17.05 -3.77 -9.65
N ASP A 75 -18.22 -4.30 -9.40
CA ASP A 75 -19.01 -5.01 -10.42
C ASP A 75 -19.81 -3.99 -11.25
N LEU A 76 -19.51 -3.90 -12.53
CA LEU A 76 -20.16 -2.99 -13.45
C LEU A 76 -21.38 -3.63 -14.13
N GLY A 77 -21.73 -4.85 -13.78
CA GLY A 77 -22.80 -5.61 -14.41
C GLY A 77 -22.36 -6.31 -15.69
N ASN A 78 -23.19 -7.21 -16.18
CA ASN A 78 -22.93 -7.99 -17.41
C ASN A 78 -21.59 -8.75 -17.43
N GLY A 79 -21.05 -9.10 -16.25
CA GLY A 79 -19.77 -9.79 -16.13
C GLY A 79 -18.55 -8.87 -16.22
N LEU A 80 -18.73 -7.55 -16.33
CA LEU A 80 -17.66 -6.56 -16.31
C LEU A 80 -17.31 -6.16 -14.88
N LYS A 81 -16.01 -6.03 -14.62
CA LYS A 81 -15.48 -5.59 -13.31
C LYS A 81 -14.42 -4.53 -13.52
N ALA A 82 -14.46 -3.50 -12.70
CA ALA A 82 -13.36 -2.58 -12.54
C ALA A 82 -12.51 -3.01 -11.34
N ILE A 83 -11.19 -3.02 -11.49
CA ILE A 83 -10.24 -3.38 -10.44
C ILE A 83 -9.26 -2.23 -10.28
N PHE A 84 -8.97 -1.86 -9.05
CA PHE A 84 -7.90 -0.92 -8.76
C PHE A 84 -6.96 -1.47 -7.69
N LEU A 85 -5.70 -1.09 -7.78
CA LEU A 85 -4.64 -1.39 -6.84
C LEU A 85 -3.75 -0.16 -6.71
N LEU A 86 -3.65 0.37 -5.50
CA LEU A 86 -2.80 1.51 -5.17
C LEU A 86 -1.88 1.09 -4.02
N GLU A 87 -0.58 1.15 -4.22
CA GLU A 87 0.41 0.85 -3.17
C GLU A 87 1.36 2.03 -2.97
N GLN A 88 1.55 2.39 -1.71
CA GLN A 88 2.51 3.40 -1.27
C GLN A 88 3.60 2.74 -0.43
N GLY A 89 4.85 2.85 -0.88
CA GLY A 89 6.02 2.50 -0.09
C GLY A 89 6.37 3.59 0.91
N PHE A 90 6.77 3.21 2.11
CA PHE A 90 7.19 4.15 3.14
C PHE A 90 8.36 3.65 3.96
N MET A 91 9.11 4.59 4.53
CA MET A 91 10.17 4.33 5.50
C MET A 91 9.57 4.36 6.89
N LEU A 92 9.71 3.26 7.64
CA LEU A 92 9.04 3.13 8.94
C LEU A 92 9.70 4.00 10.02
N ASP A 93 11.00 4.22 9.91
CA ASP A 93 11.82 4.99 10.86
C ASP A 93 11.55 6.51 10.77
N THR A 94 11.29 7.01 9.58
CA THR A 94 11.10 8.45 9.34
C THR A 94 9.66 8.81 8.98
N GLY A 95 8.83 7.84 8.64
CA GLY A 95 7.48 8.08 8.11
C GLY A 95 7.47 8.71 6.72
N THR A 96 8.63 8.81 6.06
CA THR A 96 8.73 9.39 4.73
C THR A 96 8.34 8.39 3.63
N GLN A 97 8.03 8.91 2.46
CA GLN A 97 7.78 8.09 1.28
C GLN A 97 9.07 7.38 0.84
N GLN A 98 8.95 6.16 0.34
CA GLN A 98 10.09 5.41 -0.17
C GLN A 98 10.68 6.06 -1.44
N THR A 99 9.83 6.68 -2.26
CA THR A 99 10.23 7.42 -3.45
C THR A 99 9.84 8.88 -3.27
N ALA A 100 10.81 9.78 -3.32
CA ALA A 100 10.55 11.21 -3.20
C ALA A 100 9.65 11.69 -4.36
N ASP A 101 8.75 12.62 -4.05
CA ASP A 101 7.87 13.32 -4.98
C ASP A 101 6.89 12.44 -5.79
N SER A 102 6.72 11.17 -5.39
CA SER A 102 5.81 10.26 -6.08
C SER A 102 5.00 9.45 -5.09
N GLN A 103 3.67 9.46 -5.25
CA GLN A 103 2.74 8.64 -4.49
C GLN A 103 2.26 7.45 -5.33
N PHE A 104 1.95 6.36 -4.67
CA PHE A 104 1.42 5.15 -5.31
C PHE A 104 2.28 4.64 -6.48
N THR A 105 3.59 4.62 -6.30
CA THR A 105 4.56 4.23 -7.35
C THR A 105 4.99 2.77 -7.28
N ARG A 106 4.27 1.98 -6.53
CA ARG A 106 4.62 0.59 -6.28
C ARG A 106 3.61 -0.37 -6.88
#